data_17d94dbcaf7d2f665cb2ea94b9221871
#
_entry.id   17d94dbcaf7d2f665cb2ea94b9221871
#
_cell.length_a   1.000
_cell.length_b   1.000
_cell.length_c   1.000
_cell.angle_alpha   90.00
_cell.angle_beta   90.00
_cell.angle_gamma   90.00
#
_symmetry.space_group_name_H-M   'P 1'
#
loop_
_entity.id
_entity.type
_entity.pdbx_description
1 polymer ?
#
loop_
_entity_poly.entity_id
_entity_poly.type
_entity_poly.pdbx_seq_one_letter_code
_entity_poly.pdbx_strand_id
1 'polypeptide(L)'
;MDIVKEFVNRVDSSEGIVCYGVGQRLQDLTLYFREDEIINKILFCVDKNKDLHGTKIKLNQHEVCVYSVEHLEKISNKNIVLLITNVRFDKVLRELTQYSFGGKLEYFCLSHILADFTETLAMNKILPRNIQYSDEAKIPKIIHYCWFGGKPIPNKYKKWMNSWKKYCPDYEIIEWNESNYDVTKNQYMHDAYKNEKWGFVPDYARLDIIYQYGGIYLDVDVELVQSLDELRYQEGFVGFEDQTEVNFGSGFGAAKGNRIIRELRDEYDRRKFVNEDGSLNLLSSPFIQTEYFLKKGLVQNGEYQKLDGFSIYPEKMFSSKSLFSRRVKTTEYTKAIHHFDATWKDEEQRTFYGKFEEAMQAENFEMAHGFI
;
A
#
# COMPACT_ATOMS: atom_id res chain seq x y z
N MET A 1 -16.54 17.87 3.43
CA MET A 1 -15.69 18.77 2.60
C MET A 1 -15.11 17.91 1.49
N ASP A 2 -15.18 18.32 0.24
CA ASP A 2 -14.53 17.61 -0.88
C ASP A 2 -13.12 18.24 -1.06
N ILE A 3 -12.18 17.74 -0.29
CA ILE A 3 -10.81 18.28 -0.25
C ILE A 3 -10.10 18.19 -1.62
N VAL A 4 -10.44 17.17 -2.42
CA VAL A 4 -9.89 17.00 -3.76
C VAL A 4 -10.33 18.12 -4.67
N LYS A 5 -11.64 18.40 -4.68
CA LYS A 5 -12.23 19.47 -5.49
C LYS A 5 -11.74 20.86 -5.06
N GLU A 6 -11.62 21.07 -3.74
CA GLU A 6 -11.10 22.31 -3.18
C GLU A 6 -9.64 22.53 -3.61
N PHE A 7 -8.81 21.49 -3.51
CA PHE A 7 -7.41 21.52 -3.95
C PHE A 7 -7.30 21.82 -5.45
N VAL A 8 -8.03 21.11 -6.30
CA VAL A 8 -7.99 21.33 -7.76
C VAL A 8 -8.39 22.75 -8.11
N ASN A 9 -9.52 23.26 -7.60
CA ASN A 9 -9.98 24.61 -7.86
C ASN A 9 -8.96 25.66 -7.39
N ARG A 10 -8.32 25.40 -6.26
CA ARG A 10 -7.31 26.32 -5.71
C ARG A 10 -6.04 26.33 -6.53
N VAL A 11 -5.59 25.16 -7.00
CA VAL A 11 -4.44 25.04 -7.90
C VAL A 11 -4.72 25.77 -9.22
N ASP A 12 -5.94 25.66 -9.76
CA ASP A 12 -6.33 26.32 -11.02
C ASP A 12 -6.28 27.85 -10.93
N SER A 13 -6.60 28.40 -9.77
CA SER A 13 -6.55 29.83 -9.51
C SER A 13 -5.18 30.34 -9.05
N SER A 14 -4.18 29.46 -8.85
CA SER A 14 -2.86 29.81 -8.37
C SER A 14 -1.83 30.02 -9.49
N GLU A 15 -0.69 30.62 -9.15
CA GLU A 15 0.49 30.71 -10.02
C GLU A 15 1.21 29.34 -10.14
N GLY A 16 0.98 28.41 -9.19
CA GLY A 16 1.55 27.08 -9.19
C GLY A 16 1.61 26.44 -7.80
N ILE A 17 2.26 25.30 -7.77
CA ILE A 17 2.41 24.44 -6.57
C ILE A 17 3.89 24.42 -6.17
N VAL A 18 4.15 24.46 -4.88
CA VAL A 18 5.45 24.10 -4.30
C VAL A 18 5.23 22.86 -3.42
N CYS A 19 6.00 21.80 -3.65
CA CYS A 19 5.91 20.58 -2.85
C CYS A 19 6.90 20.63 -1.68
N TYR A 20 6.44 20.33 -0.46
CA TYR A 20 7.30 20.10 0.69
C TYR A 20 7.54 18.60 0.88
N GLY A 21 8.75 18.15 0.58
CA GLY A 21 9.20 16.76 0.61
C GLY A 21 9.29 16.13 -0.78
N VAL A 22 10.34 15.34 -0.99
CA VAL A 22 10.61 14.65 -2.27
C VAL A 22 10.62 13.13 -2.10
N GLY A 23 9.96 12.62 -1.05
CA GLY A 23 9.84 11.20 -0.75
C GLY A 23 8.76 10.48 -1.56
N GLN A 24 8.45 9.24 -1.15
CA GLN A 24 7.53 8.34 -1.85
C GLN A 24 6.17 8.98 -2.15
N ARG A 25 5.60 9.77 -1.24
CA ARG A 25 4.28 10.41 -1.46
C ARG A 25 4.25 11.38 -2.64
N LEU A 26 5.38 12.03 -2.94
CA LEU A 26 5.46 12.85 -4.15
C LEU A 26 5.41 11.98 -5.41
N GLN A 27 5.99 10.79 -5.37
CA GLN A 27 5.88 9.82 -6.46
C GLN A 27 4.44 9.28 -6.58
N ASP A 28 3.77 9.02 -5.44
CA ASP A 28 2.36 8.62 -5.43
C ASP A 28 1.49 9.66 -6.15
N LEU A 29 1.75 10.97 -5.97
CA LEU A 29 1.05 12.03 -6.70
C LEU A 29 1.11 11.81 -8.21
N THR A 30 2.27 11.42 -8.76
CA THR A 30 2.43 11.18 -10.21
C THR A 30 1.69 9.93 -10.70
N LEU A 31 1.44 8.96 -9.83
CA LEU A 31 0.68 7.75 -10.16
C LEU A 31 -0.82 8.02 -10.22
N TYR A 32 -1.33 8.87 -9.32
CA TYR A 32 -2.77 9.14 -9.20
C TYR A 32 -3.25 10.30 -10.07
N PHE A 33 -2.42 11.33 -10.27
CA PHE A 33 -2.72 12.50 -11.09
C PHE A 33 -1.90 12.42 -12.41
N ARG A 34 -2.11 11.36 -13.18
CA ARG A 34 -1.33 11.05 -14.39
C ARG A 34 -1.54 12.03 -15.53
N GLU A 35 -2.72 12.63 -15.64
CA GLU A 35 -3.09 13.59 -16.69
C GLU A 35 -2.94 15.03 -16.17
N ASP A 36 -1.91 15.37 -15.85
CA ASP A 36 -0.80 16.33 -15.96
C ASP A 36 -1.06 17.80 -15.71
N GLU A 37 -2.28 18.30 -15.55
CA GLU A 37 -2.47 19.72 -15.23
C GLU A 37 -1.88 20.07 -13.85
N ILE A 38 -1.99 19.17 -12.87
CA ILE A 38 -1.45 19.38 -11.51
C ILE A 38 0.07 19.22 -11.49
N ILE A 39 0.61 18.15 -12.11
CA ILE A 39 2.05 17.88 -12.13
C ILE A 39 2.81 19.01 -12.82
N ASN A 40 2.29 19.51 -13.94
CA ASN A 40 2.92 20.59 -14.70
C ASN A 40 2.86 21.95 -13.99
N LYS A 41 2.00 22.13 -12.99
CA LYS A 41 1.95 23.33 -12.14
C LYS A 41 2.95 23.31 -10.97
N ILE A 42 3.69 22.21 -10.77
CA ILE A 42 4.72 22.15 -9.73
C ILE A 42 5.93 22.99 -10.17
N LEU A 43 6.19 24.07 -9.47
CA LEU A 43 7.26 25.00 -9.78
C LEU A 43 8.62 24.49 -9.30
N PHE A 44 8.66 23.97 -8.08
CA PHE A 44 9.84 23.38 -7.45
C PHE A 44 9.44 22.60 -6.19
N CYS A 45 10.40 21.88 -5.61
CA CYS A 45 10.24 21.24 -4.32
C CYS A 45 11.16 21.87 -3.27
N VAL A 46 10.78 21.75 -2.00
CA VAL A 46 11.66 22.01 -0.86
C VAL A 46 11.81 20.76 -0.01
N ASP A 47 13.01 20.54 0.52
CA ASP A 47 13.29 19.41 1.40
C ASP A 47 14.32 19.81 2.47
N LYS A 48 14.30 19.14 3.62
CA LYS A 48 15.28 19.32 4.69
C LYS A 48 16.62 18.63 4.40
N ASN A 49 16.59 17.59 3.60
CA ASN A 49 17.81 16.87 3.24
C ASN A 49 18.70 17.75 2.38
N LYS A 50 19.81 18.22 2.97
CA LYS A 50 20.77 19.11 2.31
C LYS A 50 21.42 18.48 1.08
N ASP A 51 21.54 17.16 1.04
CA ASP A 51 22.14 16.43 -0.09
C ASP A 51 21.29 16.52 -1.37
N LEU A 52 20.00 16.86 -1.21
CA LEU A 52 19.07 17.04 -2.33
C LEU A 52 19.03 18.47 -2.86
N HIS A 53 19.58 19.45 -2.12
CA HIS A 53 19.52 20.86 -2.54
C HIS A 53 20.31 21.10 -3.82
N GLY A 54 19.67 21.76 -4.78
CA GLY A 54 20.23 22.02 -6.11
C GLY A 54 20.11 20.86 -7.09
N THR A 55 19.62 19.70 -6.65
CA THR A 55 19.33 18.58 -7.55
C THR A 55 18.02 18.79 -8.30
N LYS A 56 17.82 18.02 -9.36
CA LYS A 56 16.57 17.94 -10.09
C LYS A 56 15.91 16.59 -9.86
N ILE A 57 14.60 16.57 -9.70
CA ILE A 57 13.80 15.35 -9.68
C ILE A 57 12.85 15.35 -10.87
N LYS A 58 12.54 14.15 -11.35
CA LYS A 58 11.63 13.95 -12.47
C LYS A 58 10.29 13.46 -11.98
N LEU A 59 9.22 14.17 -12.35
CA LEU A 59 7.82 13.85 -12.07
C LEU A 59 7.13 13.66 -13.43
N ASN A 60 6.94 12.42 -13.85
CA ASN A 60 6.53 12.08 -15.23
C ASN A 60 7.49 12.70 -16.27
N GLN A 61 7.02 13.61 -17.11
CA GLN A 61 7.84 14.34 -18.09
C GLN A 61 8.36 15.69 -17.56
N HIS A 62 7.93 16.08 -16.34
CA HIS A 62 8.27 17.37 -15.74
C HIS A 62 9.49 17.26 -14.83
N GLU A 63 10.48 18.14 -14.98
CA GLU A 63 11.64 18.24 -14.11
C GLU A 63 11.54 19.44 -13.19
N VAL A 64 11.74 19.23 -11.89
CA VAL A 64 11.70 20.31 -10.89
C VAL A 64 12.96 20.32 -10.04
N CYS A 65 13.40 21.51 -9.64
CA CYS A 65 14.54 21.69 -8.73
C CYS A 65 14.11 21.47 -7.27
N VAL A 66 15.05 21.01 -6.44
CA VAL A 66 14.88 20.89 -4.99
C VAL A 66 15.69 21.97 -4.29
N TYR A 67 15.03 22.72 -3.40
CA TYR A 67 15.65 23.80 -2.61
C TYR A 67 15.54 23.52 -1.11
N SER A 68 16.22 24.33 -0.31
CA SER A 68 16.03 24.32 1.14
C SER A 68 14.67 24.92 1.54
N VAL A 69 14.21 24.61 2.76
CA VAL A 69 12.90 25.09 3.27
C VAL A 69 12.84 26.62 3.34
N GLU A 70 13.97 27.27 3.64
CA GLU A 70 14.07 28.74 3.69
C GLU A 70 13.74 29.41 2.35
N HIS A 71 13.80 28.66 1.25
CA HIS A 71 13.42 29.19 -0.06
C HIS A 71 11.94 29.61 -0.14
N LEU A 72 11.09 29.06 0.75
CA LEU A 72 9.67 29.45 0.86
C LEU A 72 9.48 30.93 1.21
N GLU A 73 10.45 31.59 1.89
CA GLU A 73 10.35 33.00 2.18
C GLU A 73 10.25 33.86 0.90
N LYS A 74 10.93 33.43 -0.17
CA LYS A 74 10.94 34.18 -1.46
C LYS A 74 9.60 34.17 -2.17
N ILE A 75 8.71 33.27 -1.80
CA ILE A 75 7.42 33.07 -2.45
C ILE A 75 6.23 33.35 -1.53
N SER A 76 6.46 33.67 -0.26
CA SER A 76 5.43 33.86 0.75
C SER A 76 4.39 34.94 0.44
N ASN A 77 4.68 35.86 -0.51
CA ASN A 77 3.77 36.90 -0.98
C ASN A 77 3.15 36.58 -2.37
N LYS A 78 3.37 35.39 -2.92
CA LYS A 78 2.85 34.97 -4.22
C LYS A 78 1.60 34.14 -4.03
N ASN A 79 0.76 34.11 -5.07
CA ASN A 79 -0.43 33.27 -5.10
C ASN A 79 -0.07 31.81 -5.43
N ILE A 80 0.54 31.11 -4.46
CA ILE A 80 1.08 29.74 -4.60
C ILE A 80 0.43 28.85 -3.56
N VAL A 81 0.26 27.56 -3.93
CA VAL A 81 -0.18 26.49 -3.04
C VAL A 81 1.04 25.70 -2.55
N LEU A 82 1.17 25.55 -1.24
CA LEU A 82 2.14 24.63 -0.64
C LEU A 82 1.50 23.25 -0.48
N LEU A 83 1.99 22.25 -1.20
CA LEU A 83 1.55 20.86 -1.08
C LEU A 83 2.50 20.08 -0.18
N ILE A 84 2.04 19.71 1.01
CA ILE A 84 2.82 18.91 1.96
C ILE A 84 2.73 17.45 1.56
N THR A 85 3.81 16.92 1.01
CA THR A 85 3.89 15.53 0.51
C THR A 85 4.50 14.56 1.54
N ASN A 86 4.87 15.03 2.71
CA ASN A 86 5.38 14.19 3.78
C ASN A 86 4.23 13.48 4.49
N VAL A 87 4.38 12.16 4.77
CA VAL A 87 3.40 11.38 5.53
C VAL A 87 3.21 11.97 6.94
N ARG A 88 4.30 12.39 7.59
CA ARG A 88 4.28 13.07 8.90
C ARG A 88 4.06 14.56 8.72
N PHE A 89 2.97 14.93 8.03
CA PHE A 89 2.57 16.33 7.82
C PHE A 89 2.41 17.08 9.15
N ASP A 90 2.03 16.40 10.22
CA ASP A 90 1.93 16.97 11.57
C ASP A 90 3.26 17.55 12.09
N LYS A 91 4.39 16.91 11.77
CA LYS A 91 5.73 17.42 12.10
C LYS A 91 6.10 18.61 11.23
N VAL A 92 5.80 18.50 9.93
CA VAL A 92 6.08 19.57 8.97
C VAL A 92 5.32 20.84 9.33
N LEU A 93 4.02 20.75 9.61
CA LEU A 93 3.21 21.90 10.00
C LEU A 93 3.75 22.59 11.26
N ARG A 94 4.05 21.82 12.32
CA ARG A 94 4.64 22.37 13.56
C ARG A 94 5.97 23.08 13.33
N GLU A 95 6.77 22.60 12.40
CA GLU A 95 8.05 23.24 12.08
C GLU A 95 7.87 24.50 11.27
N LEU A 96 7.00 24.47 10.26
CA LEU A 96 6.76 25.63 9.40
C LEU A 96 6.23 26.84 10.20
N THR A 97 5.53 26.63 11.31
CA THR A 97 5.09 27.72 12.21
C THR A 97 6.25 28.51 12.84
N GLN A 98 7.48 28.00 12.80
CA GLN A 98 8.66 28.67 13.35
C GLN A 98 9.31 29.67 12.36
N TYR A 99 8.88 29.67 11.10
CA TYR A 99 9.41 30.54 10.06
C TYR A 99 8.64 31.87 9.98
N SER A 100 9.32 32.92 9.45
CA SER A 100 8.79 34.28 9.34
C SER A 100 7.63 34.44 8.36
N PHE A 101 7.41 33.44 7.50
CA PHE A 101 6.31 33.44 6.54
C PHE A 101 5.01 32.85 7.12
N GLY A 102 4.98 32.52 8.41
CA GLY A 102 3.81 31.98 9.08
C GLY A 102 2.55 32.81 8.85
N GLY A 103 1.43 32.14 8.58
CA GLY A 103 0.13 32.76 8.27
C GLY A 103 -0.04 33.25 6.83
N LYS A 104 1.00 33.14 5.97
CA LYS A 104 0.98 33.68 4.60
C LYS A 104 0.91 32.64 3.50
N LEU A 105 1.33 31.40 3.78
CA LEU A 105 1.33 30.31 2.82
C LEU A 105 0.13 29.42 3.03
N GLU A 106 -0.70 29.31 2.03
CA GLU A 106 -1.80 28.35 2.01
C GLU A 106 -1.27 26.96 1.68
N TYR A 107 -1.65 25.98 2.50
CA TYR A 107 -1.18 24.61 2.34
C TYR A 107 -2.32 23.61 2.18
N PHE A 108 -2.00 22.48 1.52
CA PHE A 108 -2.77 21.27 1.49
C PHE A 108 -1.89 20.08 1.88
N CYS A 109 -2.46 19.08 2.56
CA CYS A 109 -1.77 17.84 2.89
C CYS A 109 -2.13 16.75 1.88
N LEU A 110 -1.15 16.29 1.11
CA LEU A 110 -1.34 15.26 0.09
C LEU A 110 -1.96 13.97 0.65
N SER A 111 -1.62 13.59 1.88
CA SER A 111 -2.20 12.41 2.53
C SER A 111 -3.73 12.45 2.63
N HIS A 112 -4.34 13.61 2.86
CA HIS A 112 -5.79 13.76 2.90
C HIS A 112 -6.40 13.77 1.48
N ILE A 113 -5.73 14.44 0.54
CA ILE A 113 -6.16 14.44 -0.87
C ILE A 113 -6.19 13.02 -1.43
N LEU A 114 -5.11 12.27 -1.23
CA LEU A 114 -5.03 10.87 -1.67
C LEU A 114 -6.04 9.98 -0.96
N ALA A 115 -6.32 10.22 0.32
CA ALA A 115 -7.30 9.46 1.08
C ALA A 115 -8.70 9.53 0.45
N ASP A 116 -9.19 10.70 0.12
CA ASP A 116 -10.52 10.86 -0.49
C ASP A 116 -10.52 10.46 -1.98
N PHE A 117 -9.47 10.82 -2.72
CA PHE A 117 -9.36 10.51 -4.14
C PHE A 117 -9.31 9.01 -4.40
N THR A 118 -8.39 8.30 -3.74
CA THR A 118 -8.22 6.85 -3.95
C THR A 118 -9.42 6.06 -3.49
N GLU A 119 -10.06 6.47 -2.40
CA GLU A 119 -11.28 5.83 -1.91
C GLU A 119 -12.43 5.96 -2.92
N THR A 120 -12.60 7.15 -3.51
CA THR A 120 -13.60 7.37 -4.57
C THR A 120 -13.31 6.51 -5.80
N LEU A 121 -12.05 6.44 -6.23
CA LEU A 121 -11.65 5.57 -7.33
C LEU A 121 -11.95 4.10 -7.04
N ALA A 122 -11.60 3.63 -5.84
CA ALA A 122 -11.79 2.23 -5.45
C ALA A 122 -13.27 1.84 -5.38
N MET A 123 -14.15 2.72 -4.87
CA MET A 123 -15.59 2.47 -4.79
C MET A 123 -16.27 2.43 -6.16
N ASN A 124 -15.70 3.08 -7.16
CA ASN A 124 -16.22 3.08 -8.53
C ASN A 124 -15.77 1.87 -9.36
N LYS A 125 -14.89 0.99 -8.84
CA LYS A 125 -14.46 -0.22 -9.54
C LYS A 125 -15.53 -1.30 -9.47
N ILE A 126 -15.83 -1.87 -10.63
CA ILE A 126 -16.89 -2.87 -10.80
C ILE A 126 -16.26 -4.17 -11.30
N LEU A 127 -16.71 -5.30 -10.75
CA LEU A 127 -16.33 -6.60 -11.31
C LEU A 127 -17.04 -6.85 -12.64
N PRO A 128 -16.35 -7.37 -13.66
CA PRO A 128 -17.00 -7.84 -14.88
C PRO A 128 -18.05 -8.90 -14.56
N ARG A 129 -19.24 -8.81 -15.17
CA ARG A 129 -20.33 -9.80 -14.97
C ARG A 129 -20.02 -11.18 -15.53
N ASN A 130 -19.05 -11.26 -16.43
CA ASN A 130 -18.71 -12.48 -17.18
C ASN A 130 -17.31 -12.99 -16.85
N ILE A 131 -16.87 -12.88 -15.60
CA ILE A 131 -15.64 -13.54 -15.16
C ILE A 131 -15.79 -15.04 -15.42
N GLN A 132 -14.91 -15.58 -16.26
CA GLN A 132 -14.93 -17.00 -16.56
C GLN A 132 -14.18 -17.78 -15.49
N TYR A 133 -14.93 -18.60 -14.76
CA TYR A 133 -14.42 -19.59 -13.84
C TYR A 133 -14.32 -20.97 -14.50
N SER A 134 -13.49 -21.84 -13.95
CA SER A 134 -13.41 -23.24 -14.33
C SER A 134 -14.66 -24.00 -13.83
N ASP A 135 -15.09 -25.04 -14.54
CA ASP A 135 -16.17 -25.92 -14.07
C ASP A 135 -15.76 -26.72 -12.81
N GLU A 136 -14.47 -26.92 -12.60
CA GLU A 136 -13.92 -27.63 -11.46
C GLU A 136 -13.06 -26.71 -10.59
N ALA A 137 -13.13 -26.94 -9.27
CA ALA A 137 -12.29 -26.22 -8.31
C ALA A 137 -10.82 -26.60 -8.48
N LYS A 138 -9.96 -25.60 -8.77
CA LYS A 138 -8.51 -25.77 -8.95
C LYS A 138 -7.74 -25.56 -7.64
N ILE A 139 -8.27 -24.71 -6.76
CA ILE A 139 -7.63 -24.32 -5.51
C ILE A 139 -8.23 -25.15 -4.38
N PRO A 140 -7.43 -25.88 -3.59
CA PRO A 140 -7.94 -26.69 -2.48
C PRO A 140 -8.53 -25.84 -1.35
N LYS A 141 -9.41 -26.43 -0.53
CA LYS A 141 -10.01 -25.80 0.66
C LYS A 141 -9.02 -25.77 1.82
N ILE A 142 -7.94 -25.02 1.67
CA ILE A 142 -6.91 -24.84 2.68
C ILE A 142 -6.64 -23.34 2.81
N ILE A 143 -6.66 -22.82 4.04
CA ILE A 143 -6.19 -21.49 4.38
C ILE A 143 -4.85 -21.63 5.09
N HIS A 144 -3.82 -21.02 4.54
CA HIS A 144 -2.48 -20.95 5.11
C HIS A 144 -2.22 -19.58 5.71
N TYR A 145 -1.50 -19.55 6.82
CA TYR A 145 -0.95 -18.31 7.38
C TYR A 145 0.42 -18.58 8.01
N CYS A 146 1.22 -17.54 8.14
CA CYS A 146 2.54 -17.60 8.77
C CYS A 146 2.55 -16.82 10.08
N TRP A 147 3.22 -17.40 11.10
CA TRP A 147 3.50 -16.70 12.35
C TRP A 147 4.87 -17.10 12.88
N PHE A 148 5.89 -16.30 12.56
CA PHE A 148 7.27 -16.51 12.95
C PHE A 148 7.67 -15.65 14.17
N GLY A 149 8.79 -15.99 14.84
CA GLY A 149 9.36 -15.27 15.98
C GLY A 149 8.95 -15.82 17.34
N GLY A 150 8.27 -16.97 17.40
CA GLY A 150 7.99 -17.74 18.63
C GLY A 150 7.07 -17.07 19.64
N LYS A 151 6.55 -15.86 19.37
CA LYS A 151 5.63 -15.17 20.27
C LYS A 151 4.19 -15.63 20.06
N PRO A 152 3.35 -15.68 21.11
CA PRO A 152 1.94 -16.04 20.95
C PRO A 152 1.20 -15.01 20.09
N ILE A 153 0.27 -15.49 19.24
CA ILE A 153 -0.57 -14.62 18.42
C ILE A 153 -1.44 -13.73 19.32
N PRO A 154 -1.38 -12.41 19.20
CA PRO A 154 -2.21 -11.48 19.98
C PRO A 154 -3.71 -11.71 19.79
N ASN A 155 -4.50 -11.46 20.84
CA ASN A 155 -5.94 -11.70 20.82
C ASN A 155 -6.70 -10.90 19.74
N LYS A 156 -6.20 -9.72 19.37
CA LYS A 156 -6.82 -8.94 18.28
C LYS A 156 -6.81 -9.69 16.94
N TYR A 157 -5.69 -10.40 16.61
CA TYR A 157 -5.61 -11.21 15.38
C TYR A 157 -6.51 -12.43 15.47
N LYS A 158 -6.56 -13.11 16.64
CA LYS A 158 -7.46 -14.24 16.84
C LYS A 158 -8.93 -13.87 16.57
N LYS A 159 -9.33 -12.63 16.89
CA LYS A 159 -10.67 -12.11 16.58
C LYS A 159 -10.91 -12.10 15.06
N TRP A 160 -9.96 -11.59 14.27
CA TRP A 160 -10.08 -11.57 12.81
C TRP A 160 -9.99 -12.96 12.21
N MET A 161 -9.05 -13.79 12.66
CA MET A 161 -8.90 -15.18 12.22
C MET A 161 -10.15 -16.04 12.50
N ASN A 162 -10.93 -15.74 13.55
CA ASN A 162 -12.19 -16.43 13.82
C ASN A 162 -13.22 -16.26 12.67
N SER A 163 -13.12 -15.19 11.89
CA SER A 163 -13.95 -14.99 10.71
C SER A 163 -13.68 -16.05 9.62
N TRP A 164 -12.45 -16.58 9.55
CA TRP A 164 -12.10 -17.62 8.58
C TRP A 164 -12.91 -18.89 8.80
N LYS A 165 -13.05 -19.32 10.06
CA LYS A 165 -13.89 -20.47 10.43
C LYS A 165 -15.38 -20.19 10.22
N LYS A 166 -15.81 -18.94 10.38
CA LYS A 166 -17.21 -18.54 10.17
C LYS A 166 -17.61 -18.60 8.70
N TYR A 167 -16.76 -18.06 7.80
CA TYR A 167 -17.07 -17.92 6.38
C TYR A 167 -16.54 -19.06 5.49
N CYS A 168 -15.58 -19.84 6.01
CA CYS A 168 -14.98 -21.00 5.35
C CYS A 168 -14.92 -22.19 6.35
N PRO A 169 -16.09 -22.70 6.85
CA PRO A 169 -16.13 -23.67 7.95
C PRO A 169 -15.56 -25.04 7.60
N ASP A 170 -15.50 -25.38 6.32
CA ASP A 170 -15.01 -26.64 5.78
C ASP A 170 -13.60 -26.56 5.19
N TYR A 171 -12.90 -25.43 5.45
CA TYR A 171 -11.49 -25.30 5.08
C TYR A 171 -10.58 -25.78 6.21
N GLU A 172 -9.52 -26.47 5.83
CA GLU A 172 -8.39 -26.72 6.71
C GLU A 172 -7.63 -25.39 6.92
N ILE A 173 -7.27 -25.06 8.18
CA ILE A 173 -6.50 -23.85 8.49
C ILE A 173 -5.16 -24.28 9.05
N ILE A 174 -4.07 -23.94 8.36
CA ILE A 174 -2.71 -24.38 8.67
C ILE A 174 -1.83 -23.19 9.07
N GLU A 175 -1.28 -23.27 10.30
CA GLU A 175 -0.24 -22.37 10.77
C GLU A 175 1.14 -22.84 10.30
N TRP A 176 1.93 -21.91 9.79
CA TRP A 176 3.32 -22.12 9.45
C TRP A 176 4.23 -21.29 10.36
N ASN A 177 5.16 -21.95 11.00
CA ASN A 177 6.13 -21.39 11.92
C ASN A 177 7.41 -22.22 11.93
N GLU A 178 8.36 -21.90 12.82
CA GLU A 178 9.66 -22.57 12.91
C GLU A 178 9.58 -24.08 13.21
N SER A 179 8.46 -24.58 13.70
CA SER A 179 8.30 -26.00 14.03
C SER A 179 7.99 -26.87 12.81
N ASN A 180 7.46 -26.29 11.73
CA ASN A 180 7.00 -27.01 10.54
C ASN A 180 7.44 -26.38 9.22
N TYR A 181 8.20 -25.26 9.25
CA TYR A 181 8.76 -24.63 8.07
C TYR A 181 10.22 -24.24 8.25
N ASP A 182 11.06 -24.69 7.34
CA ASP A 182 12.50 -24.40 7.36
C ASP A 182 12.77 -22.98 6.80
N VAL A 183 13.08 -22.04 7.70
CA VAL A 183 13.39 -20.63 7.37
C VAL A 183 14.74 -20.46 6.66
N THR A 184 15.53 -21.53 6.51
CA THR A 184 16.83 -21.46 5.80
C THR A 184 16.74 -21.79 4.32
N LYS A 185 15.57 -22.17 3.82
CA LYS A 185 15.32 -22.51 2.41
C LYS A 185 15.68 -21.41 1.42
N ASN A 186 15.60 -20.16 1.84
CA ASN A 186 15.89 -19.02 1.01
C ASN A 186 16.72 -18.00 1.80
N GLN A 187 17.77 -17.44 1.18
CA GLN A 187 18.71 -16.55 1.87
C GLN A 187 18.04 -15.23 2.29
N TYR A 188 17.18 -14.63 1.46
CA TYR A 188 16.43 -13.42 1.81
C TYR A 188 15.59 -13.63 3.07
N MET A 189 14.81 -14.70 3.10
CA MET A 189 13.97 -15.07 4.25
C MET A 189 14.82 -15.35 5.51
N HIS A 190 15.93 -16.09 5.36
CA HIS A 190 16.81 -16.39 6.47
C HIS A 190 17.45 -15.14 7.08
N ASP A 191 17.89 -14.21 6.24
CA ASP A 191 18.43 -12.93 6.69
C ASP A 191 17.38 -12.06 7.37
N ALA A 192 16.15 -12.00 6.84
CA ALA A 192 15.03 -11.33 7.49
C ALA A 192 14.75 -11.93 8.89
N TYR A 193 14.76 -13.26 8.99
CA TYR A 193 14.58 -13.98 10.25
C TYR A 193 15.67 -13.65 11.26
N LYS A 194 16.96 -13.71 10.86
CA LYS A 194 18.11 -13.38 11.71
C LYS A 194 18.10 -11.95 12.23
N ASN A 195 17.55 -11.03 11.44
CA ASN A 195 17.44 -9.62 11.80
C ASN A 195 16.11 -9.29 12.51
N GLU A 196 15.34 -10.32 12.92
CA GLU A 196 14.06 -10.18 13.64
C GLU A 196 13.02 -9.31 12.87
N LYS A 197 13.10 -9.30 11.54
CA LYS A 197 12.18 -8.59 10.66
C LYS A 197 11.00 -9.49 10.28
N TRP A 198 10.20 -9.83 11.29
CA TRP A 198 9.14 -10.84 11.21
C TRP A 198 8.11 -10.59 10.10
N GLY A 199 7.88 -9.34 9.72
CA GLY A 199 6.97 -8.99 8.61
C GLY A 199 7.50 -9.38 7.22
N PHE A 200 8.83 -9.57 7.07
CA PHE A 200 9.48 -9.93 5.80
C PHE A 200 9.71 -11.44 5.64
N VAL A 201 9.70 -12.19 6.74
CA VAL A 201 9.90 -13.65 6.71
C VAL A 201 8.81 -14.34 5.87
N PRO A 202 7.50 -14.00 6.01
CA PRO A 202 6.44 -14.60 5.22
C PRO A 202 6.50 -14.29 3.72
N ASP A 203 7.23 -13.27 3.28
CA ASP A 203 7.20 -12.84 1.88
C ASP A 203 7.63 -13.94 0.90
N TYR A 204 8.66 -14.70 1.24
CA TYR A 204 9.04 -15.91 0.52
C TYR A 204 8.17 -17.10 0.92
N ALA A 205 8.00 -17.32 2.24
CA ALA A 205 7.35 -18.52 2.75
C ALA A 205 5.93 -18.70 2.20
N ARG A 206 5.12 -17.62 2.14
CA ARG A 206 3.74 -17.68 1.61
C ARG A 206 3.69 -18.17 0.16
N LEU A 207 4.64 -17.77 -0.66
CA LEU A 207 4.74 -18.19 -2.06
C LEU A 207 5.17 -19.65 -2.18
N ASP A 208 6.18 -20.06 -1.42
CA ASP A 208 6.66 -21.45 -1.41
C ASP A 208 5.58 -22.43 -0.91
N ILE A 209 4.85 -22.06 0.14
CA ILE A 209 3.75 -22.85 0.70
C ILE A 209 2.64 -23.03 -0.34
N ILE A 210 2.15 -21.96 -0.96
CA ILE A 210 1.10 -22.04 -1.97
C ILE A 210 1.58 -22.79 -3.21
N TYR A 211 2.84 -22.64 -3.61
CA TYR A 211 3.39 -23.45 -4.70
C TYR A 211 3.37 -24.95 -4.38
N GLN A 212 3.74 -25.34 -3.15
CA GLN A 212 3.83 -26.74 -2.77
C GLN A 212 2.47 -27.41 -2.51
N TYR A 213 1.53 -26.67 -1.92
CA TYR A 213 0.27 -27.26 -1.44
C TYR A 213 -0.96 -26.78 -2.22
N GLY A 214 -0.89 -25.65 -2.89
CA GLY A 214 -2.07 -24.89 -3.33
C GLY A 214 -2.82 -24.31 -2.15
N GLY A 215 -3.98 -23.72 -2.38
CA GLY A 215 -4.79 -23.14 -1.32
C GLY A 215 -4.81 -21.62 -1.34
N ILE A 216 -5.23 -21.04 -0.24
CA ILE A 216 -5.38 -19.61 -0.06
C ILE A 216 -4.49 -19.16 1.11
N TYR A 217 -3.74 -18.10 0.94
CA TYR A 217 -2.95 -17.49 1.99
C TYR A 217 -3.61 -16.20 2.47
N LEU A 218 -3.64 -16.02 3.80
CA LEU A 218 -4.10 -14.79 4.45
C LEU A 218 -3.08 -14.38 5.53
N ASP A 219 -2.73 -13.11 5.61
CA ASP A 219 -2.02 -12.58 6.77
C ASP A 219 -2.97 -12.58 8.01
N VAL A 220 -2.42 -12.64 9.21
CA VAL A 220 -3.21 -12.77 10.46
C VAL A 220 -4.09 -11.56 10.77
N ASP A 221 -3.84 -10.42 10.13
CA ASP A 221 -4.63 -9.20 10.22
C ASP A 221 -5.66 -9.04 9.09
N VAL A 222 -6.00 -10.15 8.42
CA VAL A 222 -7.08 -10.23 7.43
C VAL A 222 -8.33 -10.80 8.09
N GLU A 223 -9.44 -10.07 7.98
CA GLU A 223 -10.77 -10.48 8.42
C GLU A 223 -11.63 -10.83 7.20
N LEU A 224 -12.19 -12.03 7.14
CA LEU A 224 -13.15 -12.41 6.10
C LEU A 224 -14.54 -11.84 6.42
N VAL A 225 -15.25 -11.41 5.38
CA VAL A 225 -16.64 -10.94 5.46
C VAL A 225 -17.59 -11.75 4.57
N GLN A 226 -17.04 -12.59 3.69
CA GLN A 226 -17.77 -13.53 2.83
C GLN A 226 -16.95 -14.82 2.62
N SER A 227 -17.60 -15.88 2.12
CA SER A 227 -16.92 -17.11 1.69
C SER A 227 -15.94 -16.88 0.54
N LEU A 228 -14.87 -17.67 0.52
CA LEU A 228 -13.87 -17.67 -0.55
C LEU A 228 -14.15 -18.77 -1.61
N ASP A 229 -15.24 -19.52 -1.50
CA ASP A 229 -15.51 -20.70 -2.32
C ASP A 229 -15.51 -20.42 -3.82
N GLU A 230 -16.09 -19.32 -4.28
CA GLU A 230 -16.15 -18.98 -5.70
C GLU A 230 -14.76 -18.71 -6.32
N LEU A 231 -13.80 -18.25 -5.50
CA LEU A 231 -12.44 -17.94 -5.95
C LEU A 231 -11.61 -19.20 -6.24
N ARG A 232 -12.09 -20.36 -5.85
CA ARG A 232 -11.39 -21.63 -6.06
C ARG A 232 -11.44 -22.15 -7.50
N TYR A 233 -12.37 -21.66 -8.30
CA TYR A 233 -12.62 -22.12 -9.66
C TYR A 233 -11.77 -21.40 -10.71
N GLN A 234 -10.50 -21.13 -10.39
CA GLN A 234 -9.52 -20.47 -11.24
C GLN A 234 -8.09 -20.94 -10.89
N GLU A 235 -7.12 -20.67 -11.76
CA GLU A 235 -5.73 -21.10 -11.58
C GLU A 235 -5.03 -20.34 -10.43
N GLY A 236 -5.39 -19.08 -10.23
CA GLY A 236 -4.89 -18.26 -9.14
C GLY A 236 -5.47 -16.87 -9.14
N PHE A 237 -5.35 -16.19 -8.01
CA PHE A 237 -5.85 -14.83 -7.82
C PHE A 237 -5.07 -14.04 -6.78
N VAL A 238 -5.13 -12.73 -6.90
CA VAL A 238 -4.67 -11.74 -5.92
C VAL A 238 -5.54 -10.49 -6.02
N GLY A 239 -5.48 -9.59 -5.04
CA GLY A 239 -6.11 -8.28 -5.11
C GLY A 239 -5.10 -7.14 -5.22
N PHE A 240 -5.55 -6.02 -5.76
CA PHE A 240 -4.87 -4.75 -5.56
C PHE A 240 -4.93 -4.35 -4.09
N GLU A 241 -3.84 -3.78 -3.56
CA GLU A 241 -3.80 -3.15 -2.24
C GLU A 241 -4.43 -1.76 -2.28
N ASP A 242 -4.13 -1.05 -3.35
CA ASP A 242 -4.68 0.23 -3.76
C ASP A 242 -4.92 0.24 -5.29
N GLN A 243 -4.92 1.39 -5.94
CA GLN A 243 -5.12 1.43 -7.40
C GLN A 243 -3.88 1.01 -8.20
N THR A 244 -2.73 0.89 -7.58
CA THR A 244 -1.43 0.81 -8.26
C THR A 244 -0.61 -0.41 -7.92
N GLU A 245 -0.76 -0.97 -6.73
CA GLU A 245 0.03 -2.11 -6.24
C GLU A 245 -0.85 -3.32 -5.89
N VAL A 246 -0.36 -4.52 -6.19
CA VAL A 246 -0.97 -5.79 -5.76
C VAL A 246 -0.37 -6.23 -4.43
N ASN A 247 -1.17 -6.89 -3.56
CA ASN A 247 -0.71 -7.36 -2.27
C ASN A 247 -1.13 -8.80 -1.99
N PHE A 248 -0.13 -9.68 -1.91
CA PHE A 248 -0.34 -11.09 -1.55
C PHE A 248 -0.63 -11.29 -0.05
N GLY A 249 -0.29 -10.30 0.82
CA GLY A 249 -0.62 -10.35 2.24
C GLY A 249 -2.11 -10.20 2.54
N SER A 250 -2.82 -9.38 1.75
CA SER A 250 -4.25 -9.14 1.93
C SER A 250 -5.14 -10.35 1.56
N GLY A 251 -4.59 -11.29 0.79
CA GLY A 251 -5.25 -12.52 0.37
C GLY A 251 -4.93 -12.87 -1.08
N PHE A 252 -4.45 -14.07 -1.27
CA PHE A 252 -4.25 -14.67 -2.59
C PHE A 252 -4.43 -16.17 -2.52
N GLY A 253 -4.64 -16.79 -3.66
CA GLY A 253 -4.70 -18.23 -3.74
C GLY A 253 -4.29 -18.74 -5.11
N ALA A 254 -3.82 -19.99 -5.16
CA ALA A 254 -3.51 -20.63 -6.42
C ALA A 254 -3.63 -22.16 -6.33
N ALA A 255 -3.78 -22.79 -7.48
CA ALA A 255 -3.62 -24.22 -7.64
C ALA A 255 -2.18 -24.64 -7.30
N LYS A 256 -2.01 -25.85 -6.77
CA LYS A 256 -0.69 -26.44 -6.50
C LYS A 256 0.18 -26.44 -7.76
N GLY A 257 1.43 -26.02 -7.62
CA GLY A 257 2.40 -25.98 -8.74
C GLY A 257 2.17 -24.81 -9.72
N ASN A 258 1.37 -23.82 -9.34
CA ASN A 258 1.07 -22.68 -10.21
C ASN A 258 2.35 -21.97 -10.69
N ARG A 259 2.43 -21.69 -11.99
CA ARG A 259 3.62 -21.11 -12.65
C ARG A 259 3.91 -19.69 -12.14
N ILE A 260 2.89 -18.86 -12.01
CA ILE A 260 3.04 -17.46 -11.53
C ILE A 260 3.61 -17.44 -10.11
N ILE A 261 3.09 -18.31 -9.22
CA ILE A 261 3.57 -18.42 -7.84
C ILE A 261 5.03 -18.87 -7.79
N ARG A 262 5.42 -19.83 -8.65
CA ARG A 262 6.82 -20.26 -8.77
C ARG A 262 7.72 -19.11 -9.21
N GLU A 263 7.35 -18.43 -10.30
CA GLU A 263 8.16 -17.33 -10.84
C GLU A 263 8.33 -16.19 -9.82
N LEU A 264 7.26 -15.83 -9.08
CA LEU A 264 7.30 -14.83 -8.00
C LEU A 264 8.19 -15.28 -6.83
N ARG A 265 8.10 -16.57 -6.43
CA ARG A 265 8.96 -17.13 -5.38
C ARG A 265 10.43 -17.05 -5.80
N ASP A 266 10.75 -17.44 -7.03
CA ASP A 266 12.11 -17.48 -7.57
C ASP A 266 12.71 -16.07 -7.75
N GLU A 267 11.89 -14.99 -7.77
CA GLU A 267 12.40 -13.60 -7.68
C GLU A 267 13.15 -13.32 -6.36
N TYR A 268 12.75 -13.98 -5.25
CA TYR A 268 13.42 -13.83 -3.96
C TYR A 268 14.81 -14.53 -3.90
N ASP A 269 15.08 -15.50 -4.78
CA ASP A 269 16.41 -16.13 -4.89
C ASP A 269 17.47 -15.15 -5.41
N ARG A 270 17.05 -14.10 -6.10
CA ARG A 270 17.93 -13.06 -6.67
C ARG A 270 18.05 -11.83 -5.78
N ARG A 271 17.29 -11.76 -4.69
CA ARG A 271 17.24 -10.59 -3.81
C ARG A 271 18.08 -10.83 -2.55
N LYS A 272 18.75 -9.77 -2.09
CA LYS A 272 19.43 -9.75 -0.81
C LYS A 272 18.61 -8.95 0.19
N PHE A 273 18.36 -9.47 1.38
CA PHE A 273 17.76 -8.74 2.48
C PHE A 273 18.77 -7.84 3.20
N VAL A 274 20.04 -8.28 3.28
CA VAL A 274 21.15 -7.49 3.78
C VAL A 274 22.01 -7.04 2.60
N ASN A 275 22.16 -5.73 2.45
CA ASN A 275 23.01 -5.10 1.43
C ASN A 275 24.50 -5.32 1.73
N GLU A 276 25.38 -5.03 0.78
CA GLU A 276 26.83 -5.20 0.93
C GLU A 276 27.44 -4.28 1.99
N ASP A 277 26.81 -3.14 2.26
CA ASP A 277 27.18 -2.19 3.31
C ASP A 277 26.61 -2.55 4.70
N GLY A 278 25.90 -3.68 4.82
CA GLY A 278 25.24 -4.13 6.04
C GLY A 278 23.88 -3.50 6.31
N SER A 279 23.42 -2.57 5.51
CA SER A 279 22.07 -2.01 5.62
C SER A 279 21.00 -3.03 5.22
N LEU A 280 19.78 -2.88 5.73
CA LEU A 280 18.68 -3.78 5.40
C LEU A 280 17.89 -3.24 4.19
N ASN A 281 17.62 -4.14 3.24
CA ASN A 281 16.71 -3.87 2.15
C ASN A 281 15.26 -4.09 2.62
N LEU A 282 14.58 -3.00 2.95
CA LEU A 282 13.21 -3.02 3.46
C LEU A 282 12.17 -2.72 2.36
N LEU A 283 12.48 -3.10 1.11
CA LEU A 283 11.54 -2.99 0.00
C LEU A 283 10.31 -3.86 0.27
N SER A 284 9.12 -3.28 0.14
CA SER A 284 7.86 -3.97 0.46
C SER A 284 7.56 -5.11 -0.53
N SER A 285 6.92 -6.17 -0.05
CA SER A 285 6.47 -7.26 -0.92
C SER A 285 5.45 -6.81 -1.98
N PRO A 286 4.49 -5.91 -1.72
CA PRO A 286 3.63 -5.33 -2.77
C PRO A 286 4.41 -4.73 -3.93
N PHE A 287 5.45 -3.97 -3.66
CA PHE A 287 6.32 -3.41 -4.71
C PHE A 287 6.95 -4.51 -5.58
N ILE A 288 7.54 -5.52 -4.94
CA ILE A 288 8.20 -6.65 -5.65
C ILE A 288 7.20 -7.40 -6.54
N GLN A 289 6.03 -7.67 -6.00
CA GLN A 289 4.96 -8.39 -6.68
C GLN A 289 4.39 -7.58 -7.85
N THR A 290 4.18 -6.29 -7.66
CA THR A 290 3.71 -5.38 -8.70
C THR A 290 4.72 -5.25 -9.83
N GLU A 291 6.01 -5.12 -9.51
CA GLU A 291 7.09 -5.09 -10.50
C GLU A 291 7.09 -6.35 -11.41
N TYR A 292 6.83 -7.51 -10.82
CA TYR A 292 6.69 -8.75 -11.57
C TYR A 292 5.49 -8.70 -12.53
N PHE A 293 4.31 -8.27 -12.05
CA PHE A 293 3.12 -8.22 -12.89
C PHE A 293 3.18 -7.11 -13.94
N LEU A 294 3.89 -6.01 -13.70
CA LEU A 294 4.15 -4.98 -14.72
C LEU A 294 4.89 -5.57 -15.94
N LYS A 295 5.85 -6.46 -15.71
CA LYS A 295 6.55 -7.19 -16.79
C LYS A 295 5.62 -8.14 -17.56
N LYS A 296 4.47 -8.51 -16.97
CA LYS A 296 3.41 -9.34 -17.58
C LYS A 296 2.28 -8.52 -18.19
N GLY A 297 2.38 -7.18 -18.17
CA GLY A 297 1.39 -6.28 -18.78
C GLY A 297 0.31 -5.77 -17.81
N LEU A 298 0.55 -5.81 -16.48
CA LEU A 298 -0.33 -5.18 -15.51
C LEU A 298 -0.52 -3.70 -15.82
N VAL A 299 -1.76 -3.26 -15.83
CA VAL A 299 -2.12 -1.84 -15.87
C VAL A 299 -2.45 -1.41 -14.43
N GLN A 300 -1.73 -0.41 -13.92
CA GLN A 300 -1.94 0.12 -12.57
C GLN A 300 -3.16 1.06 -12.54
N ASN A 301 -4.36 0.49 -12.61
CA ASN A 301 -5.63 1.21 -12.67
C ASN A 301 -6.67 0.70 -11.66
N GLY A 302 -6.31 -0.30 -10.85
CA GLY A 302 -7.20 -0.91 -9.85
C GLY A 302 -8.38 -1.69 -10.42
N GLU A 303 -8.42 -1.96 -11.72
CA GLU A 303 -9.49 -2.71 -12.37
C GLU A 303 -9.19 -4.21 -12.39
N TYR A 304 -10.25 -5.01 -12.52
CA TYR A 304 -10.08 -6.46 -12.71
C TYR A 304 -9.27 -6.72 -13.98
N GLN A 305 -8.24 -7.56 -13.86
CA GLN A 305 -7.39 -7.98 -14.97
C GLN A 305 -7.12 -9.49 -14.85
N LYS A 306 -6.85 -10.14 -15.98
CA LYS A 306 -6.43 -11.53 -16.02
C LYS A 306 -5.14 -11.64 -16.84
N LEU A 307 -4.05 -12.00 -16.17
CA LEU A 307 -2.71 -12.11 -16.76
C LEU A 307 -2.21 -13.55 -16.65
N ASP A 308 -1.89 -14.17 -17.78
CA ASP A 308 -1.40 -15.56 -17.84
C ASP A 308 -2.28 -16.57 -17.05
N GLY A 309 -3.60 -16.36 -17.03
CA GLY A 309 -4.55 -17.18 -16.29
C GLY A 309 -4.73 -16.82 -14.81
N PHE A 310 -3.95 -15.86 -14.31
CA PHE A 310 -4.04 -15.36 -12.93
C PHE A 310 -4.94 -14.11 -12.87
N SER A 311 -5.92 -14.12 -11.99
CA SER A 311 -6.88 -13.01 -11.83
C SER A 311 -6.37 -11.99 -10.82
N ILE A 312 -6.43 -10.72 -11.19
CA ILE A 312 -6.08 -9.60 -10.32
C ILE A 312 -7.36 -8.80 -10.07
N TYR A 313 -7.81 -8.78 -8.82
CA TYR A 313 -9.09 -8.20 -8.42
C TYR A 313 -8.91 -6.76 -7.95
N PRO A 314 -9.96 -5.90 -8.07
CA PRO A 314 -9.94 -4.57 -7.51
C PRO A 314 -9.67 -4.56 -6.00
N GLU A 315 -9.14 -3.45 -5.49
CA GLU A 315 -8.79 -3.21 -4.09
C GLU A 315 -9.86 -3.72 -3.12
N LYS A 316 -11.14 -3.39 -3.38
CA LYS A 316 -12.25 -3.72 -2.46
C LYS A 316 -12.56 -5.22 -2.35
N MET A 317 -11.90 -6.07 -3.14
CA MET A 317 -12.02 -7.53 -2.97
C MET A 317 -11.40 -7.99 -1.64
N PHE A 318 -10.17 -7.55 -1.32
CA PHE A 318 -9.41 -8.00 -0.15
C PHE A 318 -8.93 -6.87 0.75
N SER A 319 -8.73 -5.66 0.21
CA SER A 319 -8.21 -4.48 0.90
C SER A 319 -9.32 -3.43 1.07
N SER A 320 -10.49 -3.83 1.61
CA SER A 320 -11.62 -2.93 1.77
C SER A 320 -11.39 -1.81 2.80
N LYS A 321 -10.42 -1.95 3.71
CA LYS A 321 -9.85 -0.83 4.48
C LYS A 321 -8.83 -0.12 3.59
N SER A 322 -9.08 1.15 3.29
CA SER A 322 -8.17 1.93 2.46
C SER A 322 -6.81 2.12 3.13
N LEU A 323 -5.74 1.96 2.37
CA LEU A 323 -4.37 2.22 2.82
C LEU A 323 -4.16 3.71 3.19
N PHE A 324 -4.84 4.60 2.47
CA PHE A 324 -4.71 6.05 2.64
C PHE A 324 -5.69 6.62 3.66
N SER A 325 -7.00 6.37 3.50
CA SER A 325 -8.02 6.93 4.40
C SER A 325 -8.17 6.15 5.70
N ARG A 326 -7.69 4.91 5.76
CA ARG A 326 -7.89 3.96 6.86
C ARG A 326 -9.35 3.61 7.13
N ARG A 327 -10.30 4.18 6.38
CA ARG A 327 -11.72 3.85 6.47
C ARG A 327 -12.00 2.48 5.84
N VAL A 328 -12.95 1.76 6.42
CA VAL A 328 -13.45 0.50 5.86
C VAL A 328 -14.71 0.81 5.03
N LYS A 329 -14.65 0.52 3.73
CA LYS A 329 -15.81 0.58 2.83
C LYS A 329 -15.85 -0.69 2.00
N THR A 330 -16.97 -1.41 2.11
CA THR A 330 -17.21 -2.67 1.41
C THR A 330 -18.10 -2.47 0.20
N THR A 331 -17.99 -3.39 -0.75
CA THR A 331 -18.85 -3.54 -1.91
C THR A 331 -19.55 -4.91 -1.84
N GLU A 332 -20.45 -5.20 -2.77
CA GLU A 332 -21.11 -6.51 -2.86
C GLU A 332 -20.13 -7.68 -3.09
N TYR A 333 -18.99 -7.41 -3.73
CA TYR A 333 -17.95 -8.40 -4.02
C TYR A 333 -16.84 -8.50 -2.97
N THR A 334 -16.86 -7.68 -1.91
CA THR A 334 -15.82 -7.70 -0.87
C THR A 334 -15.77 -9.03 -0.15
N LYS A 335 -14.61 -9.69 -0.14
CA LYS A 335 -14.35 -10.94 0.58
C LYS A 335 -13.64 -10.74 1.90
N ALA A 336 -12.75 -9.73 1.97
CA ALA A 336 -11.92 -9.51 3.15
C ALA A 336 -11.67 -8.04 3.46
N ILE A 337 -11.28 -7.80 4.71
CA ILE A 337 -10.76 -6.55 5.23
C ILE A 337 -9.32 -6.81 5.67
N HIS A 338 -8.35 -6.24 4.99
CA HIS A 338 -6.97 -6.21 5.46
C HIS A 338 -6.80 -5.02 6.40
N HIS A 339 -6.49 -5.28 7.66
CA HIS A 339 -6.47 -4.23 8.69
C HIS A 339 -5.22 -3.36 8.68
N PHE A 340 -4.17 -3.76 7.92
CA PHE A 340 -2.90 -3.02 7.81
C PHE A 340 -2.29 -2.68 9.17
N ASP A 341 -2.21 -3.68 10.06
CA ASP A 341 -1.73 -3.47 11.43
C ASP A 341 -0.24 -3.10 11.51
N ALA A 342 0.52 -3.40 10.45
CA ALA A 342 1.90 -2.94 10.22
C ALA A 342 2.78 -3.02 11.49
N THR A 343 2.84 -4.20 12.11
CA THR A 343 3.59 -4.45 13.36
C THR A 343 5.09 -4.16 13.28
N TRP A 344 5.60 -4.06 12.06
CA TRP A 344 6.98 -3.70 11.75
C TRP A 344 7.30 -2.20 11.92
N LYS A 345 6.27 -1.32 12.05
CA LYS A 345 6.42 0.12 12.31
C LYS A 345 6.76 0.38 13.78
N ASP A 346 7.52 1.44 14.03
CA ASP A 346 7.80 1.90 15.39
C ASP A 346 6.55 2.46 16.10
N GLU A 347 6.65 2.68 17.42
CA GLU A 347 5.53 3.12 18.26
C GLU A 347 5.06 4.53 17.88
N GLU A 348 5.97 5.44 17.50
CA GLU A 348 5.62 6.80 17.11
C GLU A 348 4.82 6.80 15.80
N GLN A 349 5.25 5.99 14.83
CA GLN A 349 4.53 5.82 13.58
C GLN A 349 3.14 5.22 13.82
N ARG A 350 3.02 4.17 14.63
CA ARG A 350 1.73 3.56 14.96
C ARG A 350 0.78 4.54 15.64
N THR A 351 1.28 5.33 16.58
CA THR A 351 0.50 6.37 17.27
C THR A 351 -0.01 7.43 16.29
N PHE A 352 0.84 7.87 15.38
CA PHE A 352 0.44 8.83 14.34
C PHE A 352 -0.66 8.26 13.44
N TYR A 353 -0.47 7.04 12.92
CA TYR A 353 -1.48 6.41 12.05
C TYR A 353 -2.80 6.16 12.78
N GLY A 354 -2.77 5.81 14.07
CA GLY A 354 -3.99 5.68 14.87
C GLY A 354 -4.77 6.99 14.97
N LYS A 355 -4.10 8.10 15.28
CA LYS A 355 -4.72 9.43 15.33
C LYS A 355 -5.21 9.90 13.96
N PHE A 356 -4.47 9.60 12.90
CA PHE A 356 -4.90 9.89 11.54
C PHE A 356 -6.16 9.10 11.16
N GLU A 357 -6.21 7.82 11.50
CA GLU A 357 -7.38 6.97 11.31
C GLU A 357 -8.61 7.50 12.06
N GLU A 358 -8.45 7.89 13.33
CA GLU A 358 -9.52 8.50 14.13
C GLU A 358 -10.04 9.80 13.48
N ALA A 359 -9.13 10.67 13.03
CA ALA A 359 -9.49 11.91 12.35
C ALA A 359 -10.25 11.64 11.04
N MET A 360 -9.79 10.70 10.23
CA MET A 360 -10.46 10.33 8.98
C MET A 360 -11.85 9.71 9.21
N GLN A 361 -12.00 8.88 10.24
CA GLN A 361 -13.30 8.30 10.63
C GLN A 361 -14.29 9.36 11.12
N ALA A 362 -13.79 10.35 11.86
CA ALA A 362 -14.58 11.48 12.37
C ALA A 362 -14.82 12.56 11.31
N GLU A 363 -14.33 12.40 10.07
CA GLU A 363 -14.35 13.42 9.02
C GLU A 363 -13.75 14.77 9.46
N ASN A 364 -12.76 14.71 10.34
CA ASN A 364 -12.04 15.88 10.83
C ASN A 364 -10.84 16.19 9.92
N PHE A 365 -10.99 17.23 9.09
CA PHE A 365 -10.00 17.66 8.11
C PHE A 365 -9.29 18.97 8.50
N GLU A 366 -9.33 19.38 9.77
CA GLU A 366 -8.72 20.63 10.22
C GLU A 366 -7.23 20.78 9.84
N MET A 367 -6.51 19.64 9.77
CA MET A 367 -5.10 19.64 9.34
C MET A 367 -4.90 19.41 7.83
N ALA A 368 -5.98 19.22 7.06
CA ALA A 368 -5.88 18.91 5.65
C ALA A 368 -5.53 20.12 4.78
N HIS A 369 -6.04 21.29 5.18
CA HIS A 369 -5.90 22.56 4.49
C HIS A 369 -5.88 23.71 5.51
N GLY A 370 -5.15 24.75 5.23
CA GLY A 370 -5.08 25.96 6.07
C GLY A 370 -3.99 26.94 5.62
N PHE A 371 -3.60 27.81 6.55
CA PHE A 371 -2.54 28.80 6.33
C PHE A 371 -1.44 28.62 7.37
N ILE A 372 -0.18 28.73 6.92
CA ILE A 372 1.03 28.72 7.75
C ILE A 372 1.72 30.05 7.62
#